data_67069dd8b1b8be7fb3e7879816cac844
#
_entry.id   67069dd8b1b8be7fb3e7879816cac844
#
_cell.length_a   1.000
_cell.length_b   1.000
_cell.length_c   1.000
_cell.angle_alpha   90.00
_cell.angle_beta   90.00
_cell.angle_gamma   90.00
#
_symmetry.space_group_name_H-M   'P 1'
#
loop_
_entity.id
_entity.type
_entity.pdbx_description
1 polymer ?
#
loop_
_entity_poly.entity_id
_entity_poly.type
_entity_poly.pdbx_seq_one_letter_code
_entity_poly.pdbx_strand_id
1 'polypeptide(L)'
;VDRSDLYLLGLPYYAHTKSSRNDSIIFQEVRTDYDDRYLPVRKTNFFNGNITSQELCEYNDRLQLTKQEQCSYESTDWLSKEFVYSLDGHLLRDSTSMGLFTDYVYDPETGFLQSSTDHKGRATRYVYDDWGNLVGTHNPDGSVKQTSAAWSKEGEPGLYVITTVETGKPVSKTYYDFLQREIRISQIRFDGQEMKTDKVYNTKTGLLEKESLPTTGNVPSRWNDYTYDKFGRRTSIHYASGKVDSCAYGALTDTVIENGIRRIRKYDVMGLMTQTTDAAGSIVYYYRPDGQPV
;
A
#
# COMPACT_ATOMS: atom_id res chain seq x y z
N VAL A 1 12.03 -16.19 23.43
CA VAL A 1 13.11 -17.15 23.69
C VAL A 1 14.44 -16.48 23.34
N ASP A 2 15.33 -16.43 24.30
CA ASP A 2 16.66 -15.85 24.11
C ASP A 2 17.70 -16.96 24.13
N ARG A 3 18.48 -17.04 23.08
CA ARG A 3 19.61 -17.97 22.95
C ARG A 3 20.87 -17.17 22.66
N SER A 4 21.47 -16.64 23.73
CA SER A 4 22.69 -15.81 23.66
C SER A 4 23.89 -16.57 23.08
N ASP A 5 23.91 -17.91 23.22
CA ASP A 5 24.90 -18.81 22.62
C ASP A 5 24.85 -18.83 21.08
N LEU A 6 23.69 -18.46 20.49
CA LEU A 6 23.46 -18.38 19.05
C LEU A 6 23.19 -16.96 18.56
N TYR A 7 23.36 -15.93 19.41
CA TYR A 7 23.00 -14.53 19.13
C TYR A 7 21.52 -14.32 18.72
N LEU A 8 20.64 -15.26 19.09
CA LEU A 8 19.19 -15.17 18.86
C LEU A 8 18.53 -14.49 20.06
N LEU A 9 18.40 -13.16 19.98
CA LEU A 9 17.80 -12.35 21.03
C LEU A 9 16.43 -11.83 20.58
N GLY A 10 15.47 -11.82 21.50
CA GLY A 10 14.19 -11.16 21.29
C GLY A 10 13.20 -11.90 20.39
N LEU A 11 13.27 -13.23 20.24
CA LEU A 11 12.21 -13.99 19.58
C LEU A 11 10.91 -13.91 20.41
N PRO A 12 9.82 -13.33 19.91
CA PRO A 12 8.61 -13.07 20.68
C PRO A 12 7.82 -14.38 20.90
N TYR A 13 8.10 -15.06 22.00
CA TYR A 13 7.30 -16.19 22.44
C TYR A 13 5.90 -15.79 22.89
N TYR A 14 5.81 -14.65 23.58
CA TYR A 14 4.58 -14.13 24.15
C TYR A 14 4.55 -12.61 24.02
N ALA A 15 3.50 -12.09 23.45
CA ALA A 15 3.22 -10.67 23.42
C ALA A 15 1.80 -10.44 23.94
N HIS A 16 1.63 -9.44 24.82
CA HIS A 16 0.28 -9.05 25.21
C HIS A 16 0.14 -7.54 25.19
N THR A 17 -1.07 -7.09 24.87
CA THR A 17 -1.48 -5.70 24.93
C THR A 17 -2.67 -5.59 25.86
N LYS A 18 -2.57 -4.70 26.86
CA LYS A 18 -3.67 -4.30 27.72
C LYS A 18 -4.12 -2.92 27.29
N SER A 19 -5.34 -2.81 26.82
CA SER A 19 -5.97 -1.54 26.47
C SER A 19 -7.06 -1.21 27.50
N SER A 20 -7.10 0.03 28.01
CA SER A 20 -8.12 0.48 28.96
C SER A 20 -8.74 1.80 28.51
N ARG A 21 -10.08 1.91 28.59
CA ARG A 21 -10.83 3.12 28.26
C ARG A 21 -12.18 3.09 28.97
N ASN A 22 -12.55 4.19 29.66
CA ASN A 22 -13.86 4.34 30.33
C ASN A 22 -14.20 3.11 31.17
N ASP A 23 -13.31 2.68 32.08
CA ASP A 23 -13.43 1.52 32.96
C ASP A 23 -13.53 0.15 32.26
N SER A 24 -13.47 0.12 30.93
CA SER A 24 -13.36 -1.12 30.16
C SER A 24 -11.91 -1.49 29.92
N ILE A 25 -11.58 -2.77 30.09
CA ILE A 25 -10.25 -3.32 29.86
C ILE A 25 -10.36 -4.46 28.86
N ILE A 26 -9.47 -4.45 27.88
CA ILE A 26 -9.31 -5.51 26.89
C ILE A 26 -7.90 -6.04 26.94
N PHE A 27 -7.77 -7.36 26.88
CA PHE A 27 -6.51 -8.07 26.75
C PHE A 27 -6.43 -8.74 25.39
N GLN A 28 -5.37 -8.44 24.64
CA GLN A 28 -5.00 -9.13 23.42
C GLN A 28 -3.66 -9.82 23.65
N GLU A 29 -3.60 -11.11 23.35
CA GLU A 29 -2.39 -11.89 23.52
C GLU A 29 -2.05 -12.60 22.22
N VAL A 30 -0.76 -12.77 21.98
CA VAL A 30 -0.22 -13.59 20.89
C VAL A 30 0.83 -14.51 21.50
N ARG A 31 0.69 -15.82 21.27
CA ARG A 31 1.69 -16.83 21.61
C ARG A 31 2.26 -17.42 20.33
N THR A 32 3.58 -17.53 20.27
CA THR A 32 4.29 -18.11 19.14
C THR A 32 5.19 -19.23 19.62
N ASP A 33 4.96 -20.43 19.11
CA ASP A 33 5.83 -21.59 19.34
C ASP A 33 6.81 -21.73 18.16
N TYR A 34 8.04 -22.13 18.47
CA TYR A 34 9.13 -22.27 17.51
C TYR A 34 9.61 -23.72 17.47
N ASP A 35 10.06 -24.16 16.30
CA ASP A 35 10.78 -25.45 16.15
C ASP A 35 12.26 -25.32 16.63
N ASP A 36 12.99 -26.43 16.54
CA ASP A 36 14.42 -26.51 16.92
C ASP A 36 15.32 -25.61 16.07
N ARG A 37 14.84 -25.16 14.90
CA ARG A 37 15.50 -24.24 13.98
C ARG A 37 15.09 -22.78 14.21
N TYR A 38 14.28 -22.53 15.25
CA TYR A 38 13.72 -21.21 15.62
C TYR A 38 12.73 -20.62 14.60
N LEU A 39 12.11 -21.48 13.77
CA LEU A 39 11.03 -21.06 12.88
C LEU A 39 9.68 -21.11 13.62
N PRO A 40 8.79 -20.13 13.42
CA PRO A 40 7.50 -20.09 14.08
C PRO A 40 6.58 -21.19 13.49
N VAL A 41 6.29 -22.22 14.26
CA VAL A 41 5.45 -23.35 13.83
C VAL A 41 3.99 -23.22 14.25
N ARG A 42 3.72 -22.43 15.30
CA ARG A 42 2.36 -22.15 15.74
C ARG A 42 2.26 -20.71 16.25
N LYS A 43 1.22 -20.02 15.83
CA LYS A 43 0.83 -18.72 16.36
C LYS A 43 -0.62 -18.79 16.84
N THR A 44 -0.87 -18.44 18.09
CA THR A 44 -2.20 -18.44 18.70
C THR A 44 -2.54 -17.04 19.17
N ASN A 45 -3.65 -16.49 18.68
CA ASN A 45 -4.16 -15.18 19.08
C ASN A 45 -5.28 -15.38 20.11
N PHE A 46 -5.30 -14.52 21.12
CA PHE A 46 -6.30 -14.52 22.18
C PHE A 46 -6.93 -13.15 22.33
N PHE A 47 -8.19 -13.13 22.69
CA PHE A 47 -8.92 -11.94 23.08
C PHE A 47 -9.62 -12.19 24.40
N ASN A 48 -9.29 -11.40 25.41
CA ASN A 48 -9.78 -11.60 26.80
C ASN A 48 -9.66 -13.04 27.30
N GLY A 49 -8.52 -13.67 27.01
CA GLY A 49 -8.22 -15.06 27.42
C GLY A 49 -8.80 -16.15 26.54
N ASN A 50 -9.66 -15.82 25.56
CA ASN A 50 -10.22 -16.78 24.63
C ASN A 50 -9.40 -16.83 23.34
N ILE A 51 -9.19 -18.02 22.78
CA ILE A 51 -8.54 -18.18 21.48
C ILE A 51 -9.45 -17.57 20.41
N THR A 52 -8.91 -16.72 19.55
CA THR A 52 -9.62 -16.13 18.40
C THR A 52 -9.18 -16.71 17.08
N SER A 53 -7.91 -17.08 16.96
CA SER A 53 -7.40 -17.75 15.76
C SER A 53 -6.13 -18.51 16.07
N GLN A 54 -5.85 -19.52 15.25
CA GLN A 54 -4.59 -20.26 15.25
C GLN A 54 -4.03 -20.33 13.83
N GLU A 55 -2.72 -20.30 13.73
CA GLU A 55 -1.96 -20.51 12.51
C GLU A 55 -0.88 -21.55 12.79
N LEU A 56 -0.76 -22.53 11.88
CA LEU A 56 0.26 -23.57 11.91
C LEU A 56 1.12 -23.46 10.66
N CYS A 57 2.43 -23.61 10.81
CA CYS A 57 3.39 -23.52 9.72
C CYS A 57 4.31 -24.74 9.71
N GLU A 58 4.58 -25.26 8.52
CA GLU A 58 5.57 -26.32 8.28
C GLU A 58 6.65 -25.80 7.33
N TYR A 59 7.88 -26.24 7.54
CA TYR A 59 9.04 -25.80 6.76
C TYR A 59 9.87 -26.98 6.30
N ASN A 60 10.45 -26.86 5.10
CA ASN A 60 11.41 -27.84 4.61
C ASN A 60 12.81 -27.64 5.26
N ASP A 61 13.75 -28.50 4.89
CA ASP A 61 15.14 -28.45 5.40
C ASP A 61 15.90 -27.17 4.95
N ARG A 62 15.38 -26.44 3.97
CA ARG A 62 15.91 -25.16 3.50
C ARG A 62 15.26 -23.96 4.17
N LEU A 63 14.47 -24.16 5.23
CA LEU A 63 13.77 -23.15 6.01
C LEU A 63 12.65 -22.43 5.22
N GLN A 64 12.18 -23.00 4.11
CA GLN A 64 11.10 -22.43 3.30
C GLN A 64 9.77 -22.98 3.80
N LEU A 65 8.77 -22.11 3.89
CA LEU A 65 7.41 -22.46 4.30
C LEU A 65 6.77 -23.39 3.26
N THR A 66 6.44 -24.63 3.65
CA THR A 66 5.81 -25.62 2.76
C THR A 66 4.32 -25.74 2.98
N LYS A 67 3.85 -25.44 4.20
CA LYS A 67 2.43 -25.46 4.51
C LYS A 67 2.08 -24.41 5.55
N GLN A 68 0.95 -23.76 5.37
CA GLN A 68 0.34 -22.83 6.31
C GLN A 68 -1.12 -23.19 6.50
N GLU A 69 -1.55 -23.39 7.72
CA GLU A 69 -2.94 -23.67 8.08
C GLU A 69 -3.44 -22.58 9.00
N GLN A 70 -4.65 -22.13 8.79
CA GLN A 70 -5.30 -21.12 9.61
C GLN A 70 -6.72 -21.52 9.96
N CYS A 71 -7.07 -21.33 11.22
CA CYS A 71 -8.42 -21.55 11.74
C CYS A 71 -8.85 -20.36 12.60
N SER A 72 -10.10 -19.92 12.46
CA SER A 72 -10.74 -19.00 13.41
C SER A 72 -11.48 -19.79 14.50
N TYR A 73 -11.65 -19.21 15.69
CA TYR A 73 -12.29 -19.90 16.83
C TYR A 73 -13.74 -20.33 16.55
N GLU A 74 -14.45 -19.59 15.69
CA GLU A 74 -15.85 -19.89 15.34
C GLU A 74 -15.97 -20.96 14.25
N SER A 75 -14.86 -21.39 13.64
CA SER A 75 -14.81 -22.40 12.58
C SER A 75 -14.00 -23.61 13.03
N THR A 76 -14.51 -24.79 12.76
CA THR A 76 -13.75 -26.05 12.89
C THR A 76 -12.93 -26.36 11.64
N ASP A 77 -13.12 -25.57 10.57
CA ASP A 77 -12.50 -25.79 9.28
C ASP A 77 -11.17 -25.04 9.18
N TRP A 78 -10.12 -25.81 8.93
CA TRP A 78 -8.79 -25.26 8.67
C TRP A 78 -8.65 -24.94 7.19
N LEU A 79 -8.31 -23.70 6.90
CA LEU A 79 -7.90 -23.28 5.56
C LEU A 79 -6.40 -23.51 5.44
N SER A 80 -5.98 -24.35 4.49
CA SER A 80 -4.57 -24.61 4.25
C SER A 80 -4.09 -24.01 2.93
N LYS A 81 -2.81 -23.60 2.94
CA LYS A 81 -2.01 -23.29 1.77
C LYS A 81 -0.79 -24.17 1.75
N GLU A 82 -0.44 -24.69 0.59
CA GLU A 82 0.76 -25.49 0.38
C GLU A 82 1.65 -24.82 -0.66
N PHE A 83 2.97 -24.96 -0.50
CA PHE A 83 3.97 -24.33 -1.33
C PHE A 83 5.00 -25.35 -1.78
N VAL A 84 5.26 -25.41 -3.08
CA VAL A 84 6.24 -26.31 -3.70
C VAL A 84 7.35 -25.47 -4.27
N TYR A 85 8.59 -25.85 -3.98
CA TYR A 85 9.80 -25.12 -4.40
C TYR A 85 10.69 -25.96 -5.30
N SER A 86 11.42 -25.30 -6.18
CA SER A 86 12.52 -25.88 -6.94
C SER A 86 13.74 -26.18 -6.05
N LEU A 87 14.70 -26.90 -6.60
CA LEU A 87 16.01 -27.10 -5.95
C LEU A 87 16.78 -25.79 -5.74
N ASP A 88 16.56 -24.79 -6.58
CA ASP A 88 17.19 -23.47 -6.49
C ASP A 88 16.44 -22.51 -5.57
N GLY A 89 15.29 -22.95 -4.99
CA GLY A 89 14.54 -22.19 -4.01
C GLY A 89 13.41 -21.32 -4.56
N HIS A 90 13.12 -21.37 -5.85
CA HIS A 90 12.00 -20.67 -6.45
C HIS A 90 10.67 -21.37 -6.14
N LEU A 91 9.63 -20.60 -5.84
CA LEU A 91 8.27 -21.12 -5.65
C LEU A 91 7.71 -21.61 -7.00
N LEU A 92 7.48 -22.91 -7.14
CA LEU A 92 6.91 -23.51 -8.35
C LEU A 92 5.39 -23.56 -8.37
N ARG A 93 4.79 -23.74 -7.18
CA ARG A 93 3.33 -23.77 -7.01
C ARG A 93 2.95 -23.31 -5.61
N ASP A 94 1.89 -22.53 -5.53
CA ASP A 94 1.08 -22.40 -4.33
C ASP A 94 -0.31 -22.98 -4.57
N SER A 95 -0.89 -23.62 -3.54
CA SER A 95 -2.22 -24.22 -3.60
C SER A 95 -2.98 -24.03 -2.29
N THR A 96 -4.31 -24.13 -2.35
CA THR A 96 -5.19 -24.01 -1.21
C THR A 96 -6.02 -25.28 -1.03
N SER A 97 -6.51 -25.54 0.20
CA SER A 97 -7.45 -26.64 0.49
C SER A 97 -8.73 -26.59 -0.34
N MET A 98 -9.05 -25.44 -0.95
CA MET A 98 -10.20 -25.25 -1.83
C MET A 98 -9.93 -25.69 -3.28
N GLY A 99 -8.75 -26.24 -3.58
CA GLY A 99 -8.34 -26.67 -4.92
C GLY A 99 -7.91 -25.54 -5.86
N LEU A 100 -7.72 -24.32 -5.33
CA LEU A 100 -7.14 -23.23 -6.11
C LEU A 100 -5.63 -23.36 -6.07
N PHE A 101 -4.97 -23.18 -7.22
CA PHE A 101 -3.51 -23.17 -7.31
C PHE A 101 -3.01 -22.19 -8.36
N THR A 102 -1.74 -21.83 -8.22
CA THR A 102 -0.98 -21.06 -9.21
C THR A 102 0.35 -21.74 -9.44
N ASP A 103 0.69 -22.00 -10.70
CA ASP A 103 1.99 -22.48 -11.15
C ASP A 103 2.87 -21.32 -11.59
N TYR A 104 4.16 -21.39 -11.27
CA TYR A 104 5.15 -20.37 -11.58
C TYR A 104 6.28 -20.96 -12.41
N VAL A 105 6.67 -20.26 -13.47
CA VAL A 105 7.81 -20.62 -14.32
C VAL A 105 8.81 -19.50 -14.31
N TYR A 106 10.05 -19.86 -14.07
CA TYR A 106 11.17 -18.92 -13.99
C TYR A 106 12.13 -19.14 -15.15
N ASP A 107 12.79 -18.06 -15.55
CA ASP A 107 13.90 -18.11 -16.48
C ASP A 107 15.11 -18.80 -15.81
N PRO A 108 15.69 -19.85 -16.42
CA PRO A 108 16.77 -20.62 -15.80
C PRO A 108 18.10 -19.87 -15.72
N GLU A 109 18.31 -18.83 -16.55
CA GLU A 109 19.56 -18.07 -16.58
C GLU A 109 19.53 -16.88 -15.61
N THR A 110 18.39 -16.18 -15.56
CA THR A 110 18.24 -14.95 -14.77
C THR A 110 17.53 -15.17 -13.43
N GLY A 111 16.76 -16.25 -13.29
CA GLY A 111 15.91 -16.49 -12.14
C GLY A 111 14.65 -15.61 -12.10
N PHE A 112 14.36 -14.84 -13.12
CA PHE A 112 13.17 -13.98 -13.15
C PHE A 112 11.92 -14.79 -13.46
N LEU A 113 10.79 -14.40 -12.84
CA LEU A 113 9.50 -15.03 -13.08
C LEU A 113 9.03 -14.76 -14.52
N GLN A 114 8.98 -15.81 -15.37
CA GLN A 114 8.51 -15.69 -16.75
C GLN A 114 6.99 -15.73 -16.87
N SER A 115 6.33 -16.60 -16.08
CA SER A 115 4.88 -16.70 -16.11
C SER A 115 4.30 -17.25 -14.83
N SER A 116 3.04 -16.90 -14.57
CA SER A 116 2.18 -17.54 -13.58
C SER A 116 0.90 -18.03 -14.25
N THR A 117 0.46 -19.26 -13.88
CA THR A 117 -0.73 -19.88 -14.47
C THR A 117 -1.66 -20.33 -13.36
N ASP A 118 -2.91 -19.86 -13.37
CA ASP A 118 -3.90 -20.23 -12.35
C ASP A 118 -4.53 -21.62 -12.63
N HIS A 119 -5.32 -22.10 -11.66
CA HIS A 119 -6.03 -23.39 -11.71
C HIS A 119 -6.98 -23.55 -12.91
N LYS A 120 -7.32 -22.47 -13.63
CA LYS A 120 -8.13 -22.48 -14.85
C LYS A 120 -7.29 -22.47 -16.12
N GLY A 121 -5.95 -22.55 -15.99
CA GLY A 121 -5.04 -22.50 -17.12
C GLY A 121 -4.83 -21.10 -17.69
N ARG A 122 -5.24 -20.03 -16.98
CA ARG A 122 -5.06 -18.66 -17.41
C ARG A 122 -3.66 -18.20 -17.03
N ALA A 123 -2.85 -17.90 -18.05
CA ALA A 123 -1.44 -17.55 -17.87
C ALA A 123 -1.22 -16.04 -17.99
N THR A 124 -0.50 -15.47 -17.02
CA THR A 124 0.08 -14.14 -17.10
C THR A 124 1.57 -14.30 -17.41
N ARG A 125 2.10 -13.54 -18.37
CA ARG A 125 3.53 -13.53 -18.73
C ARG A 125 4.17 -12.21 -18.37
N TYR A 126 5.44 -12.26 -17.96
CA TYR A 126 6.22 -11.12 -17.46
C TYR A 126 7.43 -10.89 -18.36
N VAL A 127 7.75 -9.65 -18.64
CA VAL A 127 8.90 -9.23 -19.46
C VAL A 127 9.75 -8.27 -18.66
N TYR A 128 11.03 -8.50 -18.65
CA TYR A 128 12.01 -7.70 -17.91
C TYR A 128 12.99 -7.01 -18.88
N ASP A 129 13.53 -5.89 -18.45
CA ASP A 129 14.66 -5.26 -19.12
C ASP A 129 16.01 -5.89 -18.70
N ASP A 130 17.10 -5.43 -19.30
CA ASP A 130 18.46 -5.92 -19.01
C ASP A 130 18.93 -5.64 -17.57
N TRP A 131 18.21 -4.78 -16.83
CA TRP A 131 18.48 -4.43 -15.43
C TRP A 131 17.62 -5.24 -14.44
N GLY A 132 16.73 -6.09 -14.94
CA GLY A 132 15.80 -6.88 -14.14
C GLY A 132 14.54 -6.13 -13.67
N ASN A 133 14.25 -4.97 -14.21
CA ASN A 133 12.99 -4.28 -13.95
C ASN A 133 11.86 -4.89 -14.77
N LEU A 134 10.68 -5.12 -14.16
CA LEU A 134 9.49 -5.57 -14.87
C LEU A 134 8.97 -4.45 -15.78
N VAL A 135 9.09 -4.66 -17.09
CA VAL A 135 8.68 -3.69 -18.12
C VAL A 135 7.47 -4.12 -18.92
N GLY A 136 7.03 -5.36 -18.81
CA GLY A 136 5.87 -5.88 -19.53
C GLY A 136 5.07 -6.92 -18.75
N THR A 137 3.74 -6.86 -18.90
CA THR A 137 2.83 -7.88 -18.38
C THR A 137 1.79 -8.19 -19.46
N HIS A 138 1.65 -9.46 -19.82
CA HIS A 138 0.66 -9.97 -20.76
C HIS A 138 -0.36 -10.80 -19.98
N ASN A 139 -1.58 -10.30 -19.87
CA ASN A 139 -2.64 -10.95 -19.11
C ASN A 139 -3.38 -12.03 -19.93
N PRO A 140 -4.07 -12.98 -19.27
CA PRO A 140 -4.81 -14.05 -19.94
C PRO A 140 -5.96 -13.57 -20.84
N ASP A 141 -6.50 -12.39 -20.59
CA ASP A 141 -7.55 -11.76 -21.39
C ASP A 141 -7.04 -11.08 -22.67
N GLY A 142 -5.73 -11.20 -22.95
CA GLY A 142 -5.07 -10.56 -24.07
C GLY A 142 -4.67 -9.11 -23.82
N SER A 143 -4.98 -8.54 -22.66
CA SER A 143 -4.52 -7.19 -22.31
C SER A 143 -3.01 -7.19 -22.04
N VAL A 144 -2.36 -6.12 -22.48
CA VAL A 144 -0.91 -5.93 -22.33
C VAL A 144 -0.67 -4.60 -21.63
N LYS A 145 0.21 -4.61 -20.64
CA LYS A 145 0.77 -3.40 -20.05
C LYS A 145 2.27 -3.38 -20.29
N GLN A 146 2.77 -2.28 -20.84
CA GLN A 146 4.19 -2.05 -21.05
C GLN A 146 4.60 -0.73 -20.44
N THR A 147 5.80 -0.71 -19.84
CA THR A 147 6.38 0.48 -19.23
C THR A 147 7.80 0.63 -19.75
N SER A 148 8.19 1.82 -20.14
CA SER A 148 9.54 2.14 -20.57
C SER A 148 10.01 3.42 -19.92
N ALA A 149 11.28 3.47 -19.53
CA ALA A 149 11.95 4.65 -19.00
C ALA A 149 12.94 5.18 -20.03
N ALA A 150 12.98 6.50 -20.20
CA ALA A 150 13.93 7.17 -21.08
C ALA A 150 14.31 8.52 -20.50
N TRP A 151 15.51 9.02 -20.84
CA TRP A 151 15.88 10.40 -20.54
C TRP A 151 14.98 11.36 -21.32
N SER A 152 14.60 12.47 -20.68
CA SER A 152 13.82 13.52 -21.33
C SER A 152 14.59 14.09 -22.52
N LYS A 153 13.88 14.30 -23.64
CA LYS A 153 14.44 14.93 -24.84
C LYS A 153 14.48 16.45 -24.70
N GLU A 154 15.20 17.09 -25.59
CA GLU A 154 15.20 18.56 -25.68
C GLU A 154 13.77 19.10 -25.85
N GLY A 155 13.38 20.05 -24.99
CA GLY A 155 12.02 20.60 -24.93
C GLY A 155 11.02 19.82 -24.10
N GLU A 156 11.34 18.62 -23.63
CA GLU A 156 10.53 17.88 -22.65
C GLU A 156 10.91 18.32 -21.22
N PRO A 157 9.95 18.30 -20.25
CA PRO A 157 10.26 18.68 -18.88
C PRO A 157 11.02 17.58 -18.15
N GLY A 158 11.75 17.98 -17.10
CA GLY A 158 12.38 17.05 -16.16
C GLY A 158 13.64 16.36 -16.67
N LEU A 159 14.05 15.32 -15.94
CA LEU A 159 15.26 14.57 -16.20
C LEU A 159 14.97 13.32 -17.03
N TYR A 160 13.91 12.60 -16.67
CA TYR A 160 13.51 11.37 -17.35
C TYR A 160 11.98 11.23 -17.41
N VAL A 161 11.51 10.38 -18.30
CA VAL A 161 10.10 10.09 -18.53
C VAL A 161 9.84 8.58 -18.44
N ILE A 162 8.78 8.22 -17.75
CA ILE A 162 8.21 6.86 -17.77
C ILE A 162 6.99 6.88 -18.68
N THR A 163 7.01 6.05 -19.72
CA THR A 163 5.88 5.87 -20.62
C THR A 163 5.19 4.55 -20.30
N THR A 164 3.88 4.59 -20.11
CA THR A 164 3.04 3.40 -19.89
C THR A 164 2.03 3.27 -21.02
N VAL A 165 2.02 2.09 -21.65
CA VAL A 165 1.06 1.69 -22.67
C VAL A 165 0.28 0.51 -22.10
N GLU A 166 -1.04 0.61 -22.08
CA GLU A 166 -1.92 -0.45 -21.59
C GLU A 166 -3.10 -0.62 -22.56
N THR A 167 -3.45 -1.87 -22.88
CA THR A 167 -4.56 -2.19 -23.77
C THR A 167 -5.85 -1.51 -23.31
N GLY A 168 -6.51 -0.79 -24.22
CA GLY A 168 -7.77 -0.09 -23.93
C GLY A 168 -7.64 1.20 -23.12
N LYS A 169 -6.41 1.63 -22.80
CA LYS A 169 -6.15 2.91 -22.10
C LYS A 169 -5.33 3.86 -22.96
N PRO A 170 -5.47 5.17 -22.77
CA PRO A 170 -4.58 6.15 -23.37
C PRO A 170 -3.13 5.93 -22.96
N VAL A 171 -2.20 6.17 -23.87
CA VAL A 171 -0.77 6.21 -23.55
C VAL A 171 -0.53 7.31 -22.50
N SER A 172 0.11 6.95 -21.40
CA SER A 172 0.44 7.86 -20.30
C SER A 172 1.95 8.06 -20.22
N LYS A 173 2.38 9.30 -20.00
CA LYS A 173 3.77 9.65 -19.72
C LYS A 173 3.84 10.41 -18.41
N THR A 174 4.77 9.99 -17.54
CA THR A 174 5.06 10.70 -16.29
C THR A 174 6.50 11.18 -16.32
N TYR A 175 6.69 12.49 -16.16
CA TYR A 175 8.00 13.13 -16.18
C TYR A 175 8.46 13.40 -14.76
N TYR A 176 9.73 13.16 -14.51
CA TYR A 176 10.36 13.27 -13.19
C TYR A 176 11.53 14.24 -13.21
N ASP A 177 11.72 14.96 -12.11
CA ASP A 177 12.88 15.80 -11.89
C ASP A 177 14.06 14.98 -11.31
N PHE A 178 15.19 15.66 -11.04
CA PHE A 178 16.39 15.03 -10.46
C PHE A 178 16.23 14.56 -9.01
N LEU A 179 15.16 14.98 -8.30
CA LEU A 179 14.78 14.46 -6.98
C LEU A 179 13.74 13.32 -7.07
N GLN A 180 13.50 12.79 -8.28
CA GLN A 180 12.52 11.74 -8.57
C GLN A 180 11.07 12.17 -8.23
N ARG A 181 10.78 13.46 -8.23
CA ARG A 181 9.43 13.97 -8.03
C ARG A 181 8.73 14.08 -9.39
N GLU A 182 7.46 13.69 -9.41
CA GLU A 182 6.61 13.80 -10.57
C GLU A 182 6.28 15.27 -10.86
N ILE A 183 6.72 15.78 -12.01
CA ILE A 183 6.54 17.19 -12.40
C ILE A 183 5.52 17.38 -13.52
N ARG A 184 5.23 16.34 -14.31
CA ARG A 184 4.18 16.34 -15.33
C ARG A 184 3.64 14.93 -15.53
N ILE A 185 2.31 14.84 -15.62
CA ILE A 185 1.63 13.69 -16.20
C ILE A 185 1.03 14.13 -17.53
N SER A 186 1.20 13.34 -18.58
CA SER A 186 0.50 13.56 -19.84
C SER A 186 -0.19 12.28 -20.32
N GLN A 187 -1.32 12.44 -21.00
CA GLN A 187 -2.08 11.37 -21.61
C GLN A 187 -2.50 11.76 -23.02
N ILE A 188 -2.33 10.84 -23.97
CA ILE A 188 -2.78 11.06 -25.34
C ILE A 188 -4.25 10.64 -25.41
N ARG A 189 -5.15 11.60 -25.65
CA ARG A 189 -6.58 11.37 -25.80
C ARG A 189 -6.89 10.62 -27.09
N PHE A 190 -8.12 10.11 -27.21
CA PHE A 190 -8.59 9.41 -28.41
C PHE A 190 -8.59 10.27 -29.68
N ASP A 191 -8.64 11.60 -29.54
CA ASP A 191 -8.53 12.56 -30.63
C ASP A 191 -7.08 12.88 -31.02
N GLY A 192 -6.10 12.20 -30.42
CA GLY A 192 -4.67 12.38 -30.64
C GLY A 192 -4.07 13.59 -29.90
N GLN A 193 -4.87 14.40 -29.20
CA GLN A 193 -4.36 15.54 -28.45
C GLN A 193 -3.73 15.06 -27.13
N GLU A 194 -2.61 15.67 -26.75
CA GLU A 194 -1.96 15.42 -25.48
C GLU A 194 -2.58 16.31 -24.38
N MET A 195 -3.12 15.70 -23.35
CA MET A 195 -3.60 16.37 -22.14
C MET A 195 -2.57 16.28 -21.03
N LYS A 196 -2.20 17.40 -20.42
CA LYS A 196 -1.11 17.54 -19.45
C LYS A 196 -1.60 18.08 -18.14
N THR A 197 -1.00 17.63 -17.06
CA THR A 197 -1.09 18.19 -15.71
C THR A 197 0.33 18.44 -15.20
N ASP A 198 0.65 19.67 -14.85
CA ASP A 198 1.97 20.07 -14.36
C ASP A 198 1.95 20.25 -12.83
N LYS A 199 3.04 19.90 -12.18
CA LYS A 199 3.27 20.10 -10.75
C LYS A 199 4.51 20.96 -10.53
N VAL A 200 4.40 21.91 -9.62
CA VAL A 200 5.49 22.79 -9.20
C VAL A 200 5.76 22.59 -7.73
N TYR A 201 7.01 22.38 -7.38
CA TYR A 201 7.45 22.17 -6.01
C TYR A 201 8.25 23.36 -5.50
N ASN A 202 8.03 23.71 -4.25
CA ASN A 202 8.83 24.71 -3.57
C ASN A 202 10.29 24.25 -3.47
N THR A 203 11.21 25.09 -3.93
CA THR A 203 12.64 24.72 -4.00
C THR A 203 13.32 24.58 -2.65
N LYS A 204 12.80 25.23 -1.60
CA LYS A 204 13.37 25.20 -0.24
C LYS A 204 12.82 24.05 0.60
N THR A 205 11.50 23.81 0.50
CA THR A 205 10.83 22.82 1.36
C THR A 205 10.61 21.47 0.65
N GLY A 206 10.68 21.45 -0.68
CA GLY A 206 10.35 20.26 -1.48
C GLY A 206 8.85 19.95 -1.57
N LEU A 207 7.98 20.71 -0.91
CA LEU A 207 6.54 20.50 -0.90
C LEU A 207 5.88 20.97 -2.21
N LEU A 208 4.78 20.31 -2.60
CA LEU A 208 3.99 20.67 -3.78
C LEU A 208 3.38 22.07 -3.60
N GLU A 209 3.78 23.02 -4.42
CA GLU A 209 3.30 24.42 -4.35
C GLU A 209 2.08 24.64 -5.23
N LYS A 210 2.10 24.05 -6.44
CA LYS A 210 1.03 24.21 -7.43
C LYS A 210 0.82 22.93 -8.24
N GLU A 211 -0.42 22.73 -8.64
CA GLU A 211 -0.79 21.68 -9.60
C GLU A 211 -1.76 22.29 -10.63
N SER A 212 -1.45 22.13 -11.92
CA SER A 212 -2.31 22.67 -12.96
C SER A 212 -3.59 21.85 -13.12
N LEU A 213 -4.66 22.46 -13.58
CA LEU A 213 -5.76 21.70 -14.16
C LEU A 213 -5.28 21.07 -15.47
N PRO A 214 -5.88 19.91 -15.85
CA PRO A 214 -5.58 19.28 -17.14
C PRO A 214 -5.78 20.26 -18.30
N THR A 215 -4.77 20.33 -19.18
CA THR A 215 -4.81 21.23 -20.34
C THR A 215 -4.20 20.57 -21.57
N THR A 216 -4.70 20.91 -22.75
CA THR A 216 -4.11 20.56 -24.05
C THR A 216 -3.18 21.68 -24.56
N GLY A 217 -3.17 22.84 -23.89
CA GLY A 217 -2.30 23.95 -24.24
C GLY A 217 -0.84 23.73 -23.84
N ASN A 218 0.06 24.50 -24.46
CA ASN A 218 1.49 24.41 -24.18
C ASN A 218 1.85 24.89 -22.76
N VAL A 219 1.09 25.86 -22.23
CA VAL A 219 1.29 26.47 -20.91
C VAL A 219 -0.03 26.36 -20.13
N PRO A 220 -0.03 25.76 -18.93
CA PRO A 220 -1.21 25.77 -18.09
C PRO A 220 -1.59 27.17 -17.65
N SER A 221 -2.87 27.53 -17.75
CA SER A 221 -3.41 28.84 -17.34
C SER A 221 -4.17 28.78 -16.02
N ARG A 222 -4.51 27.59 -15.52
CA ARG A 222 -5.32 27.41 -14.32
C ARG A 222 -4.61 26.44 -13.35
N TRP A 223 -4.45 26.89 -12.11
CA TRP A 223 -3.69 26.20 -11.08
C TRP A 223 -4.49 26.06 -9.80
N ASN A 224 -4.27 24.97 -9.10
CA ASN A 224 -4.57 24.84 -7.69
C ASN A 224 -3.28 25.13 -6.91
N ASP A 225 -3.35 26.03 -5.92
CA ASP A 225 -2.21 26.42 -5.09
C ASP A 225 -2.35 25.80 -3.70
N TYR A 226 -1.24 25.35 -3.12
CA TYR A 226 -1.20 24.67 -1.83
C TYR A 226 -0.35 25.46 -0.84
N THR A 227 -0.82 25.57 0.41
CA THR A 227 -0.04 26.14 1.50
C THR A 227 0.16 25.15 2.61
N TYR A 228 1.22 25.36 3.39
CA TYR A 228 1.64 24.43 4.43
C TYR A 228 2.05 25.18 5.70
N ASP A 229 1.91 24.51 6.85
CA ASP A 229 2.48 25.00 8.11
C ASP A 229 3.99 24.66 8.21
N LYS A 230 4.60 25.10 9.32
CA LYS A 230 6.02 24.85 9.61
C LYS A 230 6.39 23.36 9.77
N PHE A 231 5.42 22.49 9.93
CA PHE A 231 5.59 21.04 10.04
C PHE A 231 5.35 20.29 8.72
N GLY A 232 5.08 21.03 7.62
CA GLY A 232 4.78 20.46 6.32
C GLY A 232 3.36 19.92 6.15
N ARG A 233 2.44 20.20 7.10
CA ARG A 233 1.03 19.83 6.98
C ARG A 233 0.29 20.86 6.14
N ARG A 234 -0.52 20.40 5.17
CA ARG A 234 -1.24 21.27 4.25
C ARG A 234 -2.31 22.10 4.98
N THR A 235 -2.20 23.42 4.91
CA THR A 235 -3.14 24.34 5.55
C THR A 235 -4.21 24.88 4.63
N SER A 236 -3.98 24.97 3.31
CA SER A 236 -5.03 25.30 2.38
C SER A 236 -4.82 24.76 0.97
N ILE A 237 -5.93 24.72 0.23
CA ILE A 237 -5.97 24.55 -1.23
C ILE A 237 -6.76 25.73 -1.79
N HIS A 238 -6.14 26.49 -2.66
CA HIS A 238 -6.79 27.52 -3.46
C HIS A 238 -7.03 26.94 -4.85
N TYR A 239 -8.27 26.60 -5.14
CA TYR A 239 -8.64 25.98 -6.41
C TYR A 239 -8.66 27.02 -7.53
N ALA A 240 -8.35 26.58 -8.74
CA ALA A 240 -8.46 27.39 -9.96
C ALA A 240 -9.87 27.95 -10.21
N SER A 241 -10.87 27.45 -9.53
CA SER A 241 -12.28 27.96 -9.54
C SER A 241 -12.48 29.19 -8.63
N GLY A 242 -11.49 29.57 -7.84
CA GLY A 242 -11.59 30.60 -6.80
C GLY A 242 -12.08 30.08 -5.44
N LYS A 243 -12.47 28.80 -5.35
CA LYS A 243 -12.83 28.17 -4.09
C LYS A 243 -11.59 27.97 -3.23
N VAL A 244 -11.75 28.00 -1.90
CA VAL A 244 -10.69 27.73 -0.94
C VAL A 244 -11.15 26.68 0.07
N ASP A 245 -10.39 25.63 0.21
CA ASP A 245 -10.52 24.70 1.34
C ASP A 245 -9.34 24.94 2.29
N SER A 246 -9.56 24.87 3.60
CA SER A 246 -8.51 25.12 4.59
C SER A 246 -8.59 24.21 5.81
N CYS A 247 -7.47 24.00 6.45
CA CYS A 247 -7.34 23.24 7.69
C CYS A 247 -6.42 23.97 8.69
N ALA A 248 -6.91 24.17 9.90
CA ALA A 248 -6.13 24.66 11.02
C ALA A 248 -5.95 23.55 12.04
N TYR A 249 -4.70 23.22 12.36
CA TYR A 249 -4.32 22.12 13.23
C TYR A 249 -4.07 22.60 14.65
N GLY A 250 -4.81 22.06 15.64
CA GLY A 250 -4.53 22.18 17.06
C GLY A 250 -3.83 20.94 17.62
N ALA A 251 -3.67 20.86 18.94
CA ALA A 251 -3.03 19.72 19.60
C ALA A 251 -3.85 18.42 19.45
N LEU A 252 -5.15 18.50 19.74
CA LEU A 252 -6.11 17.40 19.60
C LEU A 252 -7.39 17.85 18.87
N THR A 253 -7.25 18.86 18.03
CA THR A 253 -8.39 19.42 17.27
C THR A 253 -7.94 19.90 15.92
N ASP A 254 -8.78 19.68 14.91
CA ASP A 254 -8.64 20.29 13.60
C ASP A 254 -9.89 21.11 13.28
N THR A 255 -9.69 22.27 12.69
CA THR A 255 -10.77 23.02 12.06
C THR A 255 -10.62 22.94 10.56
N VAL A 256 -11.57 22.30 9.90
CA VAL A 256 -11.55 22.08 8.44
C VAL A 256 -12.68 22.90 7.82
N ILE A 257 -12.38 23.63 6.76
CA ILE A 257 -13.36 24.32 5.92
C ILE A 257 -13.29 23.69 4.54
N GLU A 258 -14.33 22.98 4.15
CA GLU A 258 -14.46 22.34 2.85
C GLU A 258 -15.80 22.73 2.22
N ASN A 259 -15.79 23.18 0.97
CA ASN A 259 -16.99 23.69 0.30
C ASN A 259 -17.74 24.79 1.08
N GLY A 260 -17.00 25.62 1.83
CA GLY A 260 -17.59 26.64 2.72
C GLY A 260 -18.20 26.08 4.01
N ILE A 261 -18.19 24.76 4.23
CA ILE A 261 -18.70 24.14 5.44
C ILE A 261 -17.56 24.00 6.44
N ARG A 262 -17.72 24.64 7.60
CA ARG A 262 -16.77 24.57 8.70
C ARG A 262 -17.10 23.38 9.58
N ARG A 263 -16.10 22.51 9.81
CA ARG A 263 -16.16 21.38 10.75
C ARG A 263 -15.02 21.45 11.75
N ILE A 264 -15.31 21.17 13.00
CA ILE A 264 -14.32 21.01 14.06
C ILE A 264 -14.28 19.53 14.39
N ARG A 265 -13.10 18.93 14.28
CA ARG A 265 -12.83 17.53 14.64
C ARG A 265 -12.02 17.52 15.94
N LYS A 266 -12.40 16.67 16.88
CA LYS A 266 -11.64 16.45 18.12
C LYS A 266 -11.11 15.03 18.14
N TYR A 267 -9.93 14.88 18.69
CA TYR A 267 -9.23 13.62 18.79
C TYR A 267 -8.87 13.34 20.23
N ASP A 268 -8.71 12.07 20.58
CA ASP A 268 -8.09 11.69 21.85
C ASP A 268 -6.56 11.61 21.71
N VAL A 269 -5.90 11.27 22.81
CA VAL A 269 -4.43 11.12 22.86
C VAL A 269 -3.89 9.98 22.01
N MET A 270 -4.75 9.05 21.57
CA MET A 270 -4.41 7.97 20.66
C MET A 270 -4.62 8.35 19.19
N GLY A 271 -5.09 9.58 18.92
CA GLY A 271 -5.37 10.08 17.58
C GLY A 271 -6.72 9.63 17.00
N LEU A 272 -7.59 9.01 17.78
CA LEU A 272 -8.92 8.61 17.36
C LEU A 272 -9.86 9.82 17.40
N MET A 273 -10.68 10.03 16.35
CA MET A 273 -11.63 11.13 16.27
C MET A 273 -12.81 10.89 17.21
N THR A 274 -12.90 11.67 18.28
CA THR A 274 -13.95 11.53 19.32
C THR A 274 -15.18 12.35 19.04
N GLN A 275 -15.07 13.42 18.25
CA GLN A 275 -16.19 14.29 17.93
C GLN A 275 -15.97 14.99 16.59
N THR A 276 -17.02 15.16 15.82
CA THR A 276 -17.09 16.14 14.73
C THR A 276 -18.28 17.06 14.96
N THR A 277 -18.08 18.35 14.71
CA THR A 277 -19.12 19.40 14.91
C THR A 277 -19.15 20.30 13.69
N ASP A 278 -20.33 20.57 13.18
CA ASP A 278 -20.59 21.58 12.14
C ASP A 278 -21.82 22.43 12.51
N ALA A 279 -22.32 23.22 11.56
CA ALA A 279 -23.51 24.09 11.80
C ALA A 279 -24.79 23.32 12.09
N ALA A 280 -24.89 22.05 11.67
CA ALA A 280 -26.06 21.20 11.88
C ALA A 280 -26.04 20.50 13.25
N GLY A 281 -24.87 20.40 13.90
CA GLY A 281 -24.74 19.77 15.21
C GLY A 281 -23.42 19.03 15.40
N SER A 282 -23.43 18.08 16.35
CA SER A 282 -22.25 17.29 16.70
C SER A 282 -22.54 15.80 16.61
N ILE A 283 -21.57 15.05 16.08
CA ILE A 283 -21.52 13.60 16.13
C ILE A 283 -20.41 13.21 17.09
N VAL A 284 -20.70 12.35 18.06
CA VAL A 284 -19.73 11.81 19.02
C VAL A 284 -19.45 10.36 18.66
N TYR A 285 -18.17 9.99 18.69
CA TYR A 285 -17.69 8.64 18.39
C TYR A 285 -17.18 7.99 19.65
N TYR A 286 -17.60 6.77 19.87
CA TYR A 286 -17.18 5.94 20.98
C TYR A 286 -16.33 4.79 20.46
N TYR A 287 -15.29 4.46 21.20
CA TYR A 287 -14.37 3.40 20.82
C TYR A 287 -14.16 2.45 22.00
N ARG A 288 -13.98 1.19 21.66
CA ARG A 288 -13.47 0.18 22.58
C ARG A 288 -12.01 0.47 22.95
N PRO A 289 -11.46 -0.15 24.01
CA PRO A 289 -10.06 0.04 24.39
C PRO A 289 -9.05 -0.32 23.31
N ASP A 290 -9.40 -1.22 22.39
CA ASP A 290 -8.57 -1.62 21.24
C ASP A 290 -8.69 -0.67 20.04
N GLY A 291 -9.45 0.43 20.17
CA GLY A 291 -9.63 1.42 19.12
C GLY A 291 -10.72 1.09 18.10
N GLN A 292 -11.42 -0.03 18.25
CA GLN A 292 -12.56 -0.36 17.40
C GLN A 292 -13.76 0.52 17.75
N PRO A 293 -14.55 1.01 16.76
CA PRO A 293 -15.77 1.78 17.04
C PRO A 293 -16.81 0.92 17.75
N VAL A 294 -17.61 1.58 18.60
CA VAL A 294 -18.75 0.97 19.32
C VAL A 294 -20.02 1.25 18.56
#